data_1c09eec6fedbf174b02e5e76e8158901
#
_entry.id   1c09eec6fedbf174b02e5e76e8158901
#
_cell.length_a   1.000
_cell.length_b   1.000
_cell.length_c   1.000
_cell.angle_alpha   90.00
_cell.angle_beta   90.00
_cell.angle_gamma   90.00
#
_symmetry.space_group_name_H-M   'P 1'
#
loop_
_entity.id
_entity.type
_entity.pdbx_description
1 polymer ?
#
loop_
_entity_poly.entity_id
_entity_poly.type
_entity_poly.pdbx_seq_one_letter_code
_entity_poly.pdbx_strand_id
1 'polypeptide(L)'
;EVIHFLLSNCKFWLEEYKFDGFRFDLTKGFTQNKSNESTASNKDDSRIVILKDYYKTVNTTNPNAVMILEHFCNLDEESELAKAGMKLWHNMNESYCQSGMGESSNSDFSYMRNSGMPAEGWVNFMESHDEERVAYKQTAFGNLQNAGLDIRMKQLGTNAAFFLTVPGPKMIWQFGELGYDYSIMYKYDGTMGTEKNTDAKPVKWDYLTDQYRKGLYDTYSTLLKLRNDNPDLFSDNAFKDWKVSVSNWDKGRYLRLESTTKKLVVVGNFKNEQINTGVYFGNTGDWYELNGETLNVTNSSEQPVVIPANSFKLYTNFPVNN
;
A
#
# COMPACT_ATOMS: atom_id res chain seq x y z
N GLU A 1 14.79 -30.08 17.12
CA GLU A 1 14.66 -30.86 15.86
C GLU A 1 13.81 -30.07 14.82
N VAL A 2 12.57 -29.60 15.15
CA VAL A 2 11.67 -28.89 14.23
C VAL A 2 12.32 -27.63 13.68
N ILE A 3 12.88 -26.76 14.53
CA ILE A 3 13.56 -25.54 14.10
C ILE A 3 14.71 -25.86 13.12
N HIS A 4 15.53 -26.85 13.44
CA HIS A 4 16.62 -27.28 12.57
C HIS A 4 16.16 -27.74 11.19
N PHE A 5 15.07 -28.50 11.14
CA PHE A 5 14.47 -28.94 9.89
C PHE A 5 13.99 -27.75 9.04
N LEU A 6 13.29 -26.82 9.66
CA LEU A 6 12.75 -25.64 8.97
C LEU A 6 13.85 -24.71 8.46
N LEU A 7 14.91 -24.47 9.26
CA LEU A 7 16.07 -23.68 8.83
C LEU A 7 16.80 -24.33 7.65
N SER A 8 16.99 -25.67 7.68
CA SER A 8 17.57 -26.43 6.56
C SER A 8 16.71 -26.35 5.31
N ASN A 9 15.38 -26.33 5.47
CA ASN A 9 14.45 -26.19 4.36
C ASN A 9 14.56 -24.79 3.72
N CYS A 10 14.58 -23.71 4.51
CA CYS A 10 14.79 -22.36 3.99
C CYS A 10 16.11 -22.28 3.19
N LYS A 11 17.20 -22.82 3.74
CA LYS A 11 18.49 -22.87 3.07
C LYS A 11 18.41 -23.59 1.72
N PHE A 12 17.78 -24.79 1.70
CA PHE A 12 17.59 -25.59 0.50
C PHE A 12 16.87 -24.79 -0.62
N TRP A 13 15.76 -24.10 -0.32
CA TRP A 13 15.04 -23.31 -1.32
C TRP A 13 15.85 -22.13 -1.85
N LEU A 14 16.63 -21.48 -1.00
CA LEU A 14 17.51 -20.38 -1.41
C LEU A 14 18.70 -20.88 -2.28
N GLU A 15 19.32 -22.00 -1.90
CA GLU A 15 20.51 -22.51 -2.57
C GLU A 15 20.20 -23.27 -3.86
N GLU A 16 19.19 -24.17 -3.83
CA GLU A 16 18.88 -25.05 -4.97
C GLU A 16 17.93 -24.38 -5.96
N TYR A 17 16.86 -23.74 -5.47
CA TYR A 17 15.83 -23.13 -6.32
C TYR A 17 16.01 -21.62 -6.53
N LYS A 18 17.03 -21.02 -5.91
CA LYS A 18 17.37 -19.60 -6.07
C LYS A 18 16.23 -18.65 -5.73
N PHE A 19 15.48 -18.96 -4.69
CA PHE A 19 14.42 -18.06 -4.20
C PHE A 19 15.04 -16.75 -3.71
N ASP A 20 14.30 -15.65 -3.93
CA ASP A 20 14.68 -14.30 -3.46
C ASP A 20 14.17 -14.00 -2.05
N GLY A 21 13.49 -14.92 -1.42
CA GLY A 21 12.99 -14.78 -0.05
C GLY A 21 11.74 -15.61 0.24
N PHE A 22 11.12 -15.29 1.38
CA PHE A 22 9.96 -16.01 1.89
C PHE A 22 8.92 -15.06 2.48
N ARG A 23 7.66 -15.42 2.36
CA ARG A 23 6.58 -14.94 3.23
C ARG A 23 6.20 -16.08 4.17
N PHE A 24 6.34 -15.86 5.46
CA PHE A 24 5.95 -16.82 6.51
C PHE A 24 4.53 -16.53 6.96
N ASP A 25 3.72 -17.57 6.94
CA ASP A 25 2.34 -17.58 7.37
C ASP A 25 2.22 -17.61 8.89
N LEU A 26 1.28 -16.86 9.44
CA LEU A 26 0.83 -16.89 10.83
C LEU A 26 1.98 -16.92 11.89
N THR A 27 3.00 -16.07 11.71
CA THR A 27 4.23 -16.08 12.50
C THR A 27 4.02 -15.73 13.98
N LYS A 28 2.89 -15.15 14.37
CA LYS A 28 2.52 -15.01 15.77
C LYS A 28 2.42 -16.35 16.52
N GLY A 29 2.26 -17.45 15.80
CA GLY A 29 2.26 -18.81 16.33
C GLY A 29 3.66 -19.40 16.58
N PHE A 30 4.76 -18.72 16.16
CA PHE A 30 6.13 -19.23 16.33
C PHE A 30 6.66 -18.95 17.74
N THR A 31 5.99 -19.45 18.75
CA THR A 31 6.25 -19.16 20.16
C THR A 31 6.46 -20.42 21.00
N GLN A 32 7.18 -20.29 22.12
CA GLN A 32 7.28 -21.32 23.18
C GLN A 32 6.25 -21.09 24.30
N ASN A 33 5.57 -19.94 24.28
CA ASN A 33 4.60 -19.55 25.30
C ASN A 33 3.18 -19.97 24.90
N LYS A 34 2.38 -20.36 25.86
CA LYS A 34 0.96 -20.57 25.67
C LYS A 34 0.27 -19.19 25.56
N SER A 35 -0.54 -19.02 24.56
CA SER A 35 -1.36 -17.82 24.36
C SER A 35 -2.78 -18.20 23.96
N ASN A 36 -3.67 -17.23 23.94
CA ASN A 36 -5.03 -17.31 23.43
C ASN A 36 -5.30 -16.10 22.53
N GLU A 37 -6.48 -16.00 21.95
CA GLU A 37 -6.86 -14.95 21.02
C GLU A 37 -6.61 -13.53 21.58
N SER A 38 -6.85 -13.30 22.87
CA SER A 38 -6.66 -11.97 23.49
C SER A 38 -5.20 -11.64 23.82
N THR A 39 -4.31 -12.62 23.87
CA THR A 39 -2.90 -12.45 24.28
C THR A 39 -1.89 -12.76 23.19
N ALA A 40 -2.30 -13.40 22.10
CA ALA A 40 -1.42 -13.84 21.02
C ALA A 40 -0.65 -12.70 20.33
N SER A 41 -1.19 -11.49 20.34
CA SER A 41 -0.56 -10.30 19.75
C SER A 41 0.36 -9.54 20.71
N ASN A 42 0.40 -9.92 21.99
CA ASN A 42 1.31 -9.29 22.96
C ASN A 42 2.75 -9.66 22.64
N LYS A 43 3.69 -8.79 23.03
CA LYS A 43 5.12 -9.02 22.86
C LYS A 43 5.56 -10.35 23.48
N ASP A 44 6.32 -11.15 22.69
CA ASP A 44 6.82 -12.48 23.09
C ASP A 44 8.30 -12.64 22.72
N ASP A 45 9.16 -12.55 23.71
CA ASP A 45 10.60 -12.66 23.53
C ASP A 45 11.04 -14.02 22.96
N SER A 46 10.30 -15.11 23.27
CA SER A 46 10.60 -16.43 22.70
C SER A 46 10.35 -16.49 21.20
N ARG A 47 9.31 -15.83 20.74
CA ARG A 47 8.97 -15.69 19.32
C ARG A 47 9.98 -14.82 18.58
N ILE A 48 10.37 -13.71 19.18
CA ILE A 48 11.41 -12.82 18.64
C ILE A 48 12.72 -13.58 18.43
N VAL A 49 13.15 -14.39 19.38
CA VAL A 49 14.38 -15.20 19.26
C VAL A 49 14.27 -16.19 18.09
N ILE A 50 13.16 -16.91 18.00
CA ILE A 50 12.93 -17.88 16.91
C ILE A 50 12.97 -17.17 15.55
N LEU A 51 12.24 -16.07 15.38
CA LEU A 51 12.16 -15.35 14.11
C LEU A 51 13.52 -14.73 13.73
N LYS A 52 14.29 -14.24 14.69
CA LYS A 52 15.67 -13.76 14.44
C LYS A 52 16.61 -14.90 14.01
N ASP A 53 16.45 -16.12 14.50
CA ASP A 53 17.22 -17.27 14.04
C ASP A 53 16.87 -17.65 12.59
N TYR A 54 15.59 -17.59 12.21
CA TYR A 54 15.17 -17.75 10.81
C TYR A 54 15.78 -16.67 9.93
N TYR A 55 15.65 -15.42 10.33
CA TYR A 55 16.20 -14.28 9.57
C TYR A 55 17.72 -14.42 9.41
N LYS A 56 18.43 -14.76 10.47
CA LYS A 56 19.88 -14.99 10.42
C LYS A 56 20.24 -16.07 9.40
N THR A 57 19.52 -17.19 9.38
CA THR A 57 19.76 -18.28 8.42
C THR A 57 19.50 -17.83 6.99
N VAL A 58 18.37 -17.17 6.73
CA VAL A 58 18.00 -16.65 5.40
C VAL A 58 19.04 -15.64 4.93
N ASN A 59 19.39 -14.64 5.74
CA ASN A 59 20.33 -13.58 5.40
C ASN A 59 21.78 -14.06 5.25
N THR A 60 22.20 -15.05 6.03
CA THR A 60 23.53 -15.67 5.88
C THR A 60 23.63 -16.48 4.59
N THR A 61 22.55 -17.14 4.19
CA THR A 61 22.50 -17.93 2.95
C THR A 61 22.41 -17.04 1.70
N ASN A 62 21.57 -16.03 1.74
CA ASN A 62 21.44 -15.00 0.69
C ASN A 62 21.18 -13.63 1.34
N PRO A 63 22.19 -12.73 1.38
CA PRO A 63 22.05 -11.40 2.00
C PRO A 63 20.99 -10.50 1.34
N ASN A 64 20.59 -10.80 0.11
CA ASN A 64 19.57 -10.05 -0.62
C ASN A 64 18.17 -10.66 -0.47
N ALA A 65 18.04 -11.82 0.20
CA ALA A 65 16.77 -12.47 0.37
C ALA A 65 15.85 -11.68 1.33
N VAL A 66 14.59 -11.54 0.94
CA VAL A 66 13.57 -10.84 1.72
C VAL A 66 12.82 -11.83 2.61
N MET A 67 12.67 -11.48 3.89
CA MET A 67 11.85 -12.24 4.83
C MET A 67 10.63 -11.39 5.24
N ILE A 68 9.45 -11.84 4.83
CA ILE A 68 8.17 -11.20 5.11
C ILE A 68 7.41 -12.05 6.12
N LEU A 69 6.86 -11.42 7.16
CA LEU A 69 6.11 -12.07 8.22
C LEU A 69 4.64 -11.65 8.16
N GLU A 70 3.75 -12.61 8.05
CA GLU A 70 2.37 -12.38 8.44
C GLU A 70 2.29 -12.49 9.97
N HIS A 71 2.37 -11.35 10.64
CA HIS A 71 2.62 -11.32 12.08
C HIS A 71 1.43 -10.77 12.87
N PHE A 72 0.97 -9.59 12.56
CA PHE A 72 -0.17 -8.93 13.18
C PHE A 72 -0.12 -8.91 14.71
N CYS A 73 1.05 -8.57 15.25
CA CYS A 73 1.29 -8.37 16.66
C CYS A 73 1.35 -6.88 17.02
N ASN A 74 1.55 -6.58 18.31
CA ASN A 74 1.69 -5.21 18.76
C ASN A 74 2.96 -4.55 18.20
N LEU A 75 2.91 -3.24 18.02
CA LEU A 75 3.94 -2.44 17.35
C LEU A 75 5.33 -2.58 17.99
N ASP A 76 5.40 -2.76 19.31
CA ASP A 76 6.67 -2.91 20.03
C ASP A 76 7.46 -4.14 19.55
N GLU A 77 6.78 -5.26 19.30
CA GLU A 77 7.39 -6.45 18.72
C GLU A 77 7.67 -6.28 17.22
N GLU A 78 6.68 -5.83 16.46
CA GLU A 78 6.84 -5.62 15.01
C GLU A 78 8.00 -4.67 14.69
N SER A 79 8.13 -3.57 15.45
CA SER A 79 9.23 -2.62 15.24
C SER A 79 10.60 -3.20 15.60
N GLU A 80 10.66 -4.11 16.57
CA GLU A 80 11.90 -4.81 16.90
C GLU A 80 12.33 -5.79 15.79
N LEU A 81 11.39 -6.54 15.24
CA LEU A 81 11.63 -7.45 14.10
C LEU A 81 12.00 -6.68 12.84
N ALA A 82 11.32 -5.58 12.55
CA ALA A 82 11.63 -4.71 11.42
C ALA A 82 13.03 -4.09 11.53
N LYS A 83 13.42 -3.61 12.71
CA LYS A 83 14.78 -3.09 12.96
C LYS A 83 15.86 -4.16 12.82
N ALA A 84 15.52 -5.44 13.00
CA ALA A 84 16.41 -6.56 12.73
C ALA A 84 16.53 -6.90 11.23
N GLY A 85 15.71 -6.29 10.36
CA GLY A 85 15.77 -6.43 8.89
C GLY A 85 14.60 -7.20 8.27
N MET A 86 13.68 -7.73 9.07
CA MET A 86 12.48 -8.41 8.58
C MET A 86 11.42 -7.42 8.09
N LYS A 87 10.52 -7.88 7.24
CA LYS A 87 9.37 -7.11 6.74
C LYS A 87 8.09 -7.66 7.36
N LEU A 88 7.22 -6.79 7.84
CA LEU A 88 5.94 -7.16 8.46
C LEU A 88 4.81 -6.86 7.51
N TRP A 89 3.91 -7.80 7.31
CA TRP A 89 2.73 -7.59 6.49
C TRP A 89 1.75 -6.66 7.19
N HIS A 90 1.32 -5.57 6.51
CA HIS A 90 0.51 -4.54 7.12
C HIS A 90 -0.78 -4.31 6.32
N ASN A 91 -1.88 -4.75 6.92
CA ASN A 91 -3.21 -4.73 6.32
C ASN A 91 -3.85 -3.34 6.39
N MET A 92 -4.10 -2.74 5.21
CA MET A 92 -4.79 -1.46 5.05
C MET A 92 -6.14 -1.60 4.32
N ASN A 93 -6.64 -2.83 4.17
CA ASN A 93 -7.83 -3.12 3.37
C ASN A 93 -9.04 -2.31 3.79
N GLU A 94 -9.38 -2.26 5.08
CA GLU A 94 -10.55 -1.53 5.56
C GLU A 94 -10.52 -0.06 5.13
N SER A 95 -9.41 0.64 5.39
CA SER A 95 -9.26 2.06 5.05
C SER A 95 -9.39 2.31 3.54
N TYR A 96 -8.79 1.44 2.72
CA TYR A 96 -8.86 1.57 1.26
C TYR A 96 -10.20 1.12 0.68
N CYS A 97 -10.87 0.15 1.27
CA CYS A 97 -12.25 -0.20 0.91
C CYS A 97 -13.19 0.97 1.22
N GLN A 98 -13.11 1.58 2.41
CA GLN A 98 -13.93 2.72 2.77
C GLN A 98 -13.71 3.90 1.82
N SER A 99 -12.45 4.31 1.60
CA SER A 99 -12.15 5.39 0.65
C SER A 99 -12.55 5.04 -0.79
N GLY A 100 -12.34 3.79 -1.21
CA GLY A 100 -12.75 3.27 -2.52
C GLY A 100 -14.25 3.34 -2.74
N MET A 101 -15.05 3.05 -1.73
CA MET A 101 -16.51 3.17 -1.75
C MET A 101 -17.03 4.62 -1.69
N GLY A 102 -16.15 5.60 -1.48
CA GLY A 102 -16.55 7.00 -1.28
C GLY A 102 -17.03 7.29 0.14
N GLU A 103 -16.67 6.45 1.11
CA GLU A 103 -17.03 6.57 2.53
C GLU A 103 -15.86 7.19 3.33
N SER A 104 -16.17 8.15 4.21
CA SER A 104 -15.14 8.81 5.02
C SER A 104 -14.83 8.08 6.33
N SER A 105 -15.70 7.20 6.80
CA SER A 105 -15.48 6.42 8.02
C SER A 105 -14.39 5.38 7.81
N ASN A 106 -13.55 5.17 8.82
CA ASN A 106 -12.44 4.20 8.82
C ASN A 106 -11.46 4.31 7.64
N SER A 107 -11.49 5.40 6.87
CA SER A 107 -10.63 5.62 5.72
C SER A 107 -9.36 6.38 6.06
N ASP A 108 -8.85 6.24 7.28
CA ASP A 108 -7.62 6.89 7.75
C ASP A 108 -6.38 6.20 7.18
N PHE A 109 -5.61 6.93 6.34
CA PHE A 109 -4.36 6.42 5.77
C PHE A 109 -3.14 6.62 6.66
N SER A 110 -3.27 7.27 7.82
CA SER A 110 -2.16 7.50 8.75
C SER A 110 -1.57 6.19 9.28
N TYR A 111 -2.35 5.12 9.28
CA TYR A 111 -1.87 3.78 9.68
C TYR A 111 -0.87 3.15 8.71
N MET A 112 -0.71 3.68 7.48
CA MET A 112 0.36 3.23 6.58
C MET A 112 1.76 3.55 7.10
N ARG A 113 1.85 4.41 8.09
CA ARG A 113 3.12 4.85 8.65
C ARG A 113 2.99 5.09 10.14
N ASN A 114 3.99 4.65 10.90
CA ASN A 114 4.09 4.89 12.32
C ASN A 114 5.54 5.28 12.68
N SER A 115 5.74 6.26 13.55
CA SER A 115 7.06 6.76 13.94
C SER A 115 7.96 5.71 14.61
N GLY A 116 7.38 4.63 15.15
CA GLY A 116 8.11 3.50 15.73
C GLY A 116 8.59 2.47 14.71
N MET A 117 8.11 2.54 13.46
CA MET A 117 8.37 1.56 12.41
C MET A 117 9.30 2.16 11.34
N PRO A 118 10.42 1.49 10.97
CA PRO A 118 11.21 1.89 9.80
C PRO A 118 10.35 1.88 8.53
N ALA A 119 10.61 2.77 7.55
CA ALA A 119 9.84 2.81 6.31
C ALA A 119 9.85 1.46 5.59
N GLU A 120 10.99 0.80 5.60
CA GLU A 120 11.17 -0.52 5.01
C GLU A 120 10.53 -1.65 5.83
N GLY A 121 9.99 -1.37 7.02
CA GLY A 121 9.50 -2.40 7.95
C GLY A 121 8.15 -2.99 7.58
N TRP A 122 7.21 -2.19 7.10
CA TRP A 122 5.88 -2.65 6.71
C TRP A 122 5.72 -2.82 5.21
N VAL A 123 5.29 -4.00 4.78
CA VAL A 123 4.75 -4.26 3.44
C VAL A 123 3.26 -3.94 3.50
N ASN A 124 2.91 -2.71 3.14
CA ASN A 124 1.51 -2.29 3.13
C ASN A 124 0.77 -2.91 1.94
N PHE A 125 -0.50 -3.28 2.14
CA PHE A 125 -1.37 -3.76 1.07
C PHE A 125 -2.81 -3.26 1.23
N MET A 126 -3.48 -3.06 0.09
CA MET A 126 -4.90 -2.72 0.02
C MET A 126 -5.77 -3.96 -0.07
N GLU A 127 -5.23 -5.03 -0.65
CA GLU A 127 -5.92 -6.28 -0.96
C GLU A 127 -4.97 -7.45 -0.78
N SER A 128 -5.49 -8.62 -0.43
CA SER A 128 -4.75 -9.87 -0.38
C SER A 128 -5.63 -11.07 -0.76
N HIS A 129 -5.11 -12.29 -0.58
CA HIS A 129 -5.91 -13.52 -0.70
C HIS A 129 -6.92 -13.67 0.44
N ASP A 130 -6.77 -12.92 1.53
CA ASP A 130 -7.61 -13.00 2.72
C ASP A 130 -8.62 -11.87 2.86
N GLU A 131 -8.41 -10.74 2.20
CA GLU A 131 -9.27 -9.55 2.26
C GLU A 131 -10.07 -9.37 0.98
N GLU A 132 -11.21 -8.69 1.12
CA GLU A 132 -12.08 -8.39 0.00
C GLU A 132 -11.43 -7.38 -0.97
N ARG A 133 -11.77 -7.45 -2.24
CA ARG A 133 -11.30 -6.53 -3.28
C ARG A 133 -11.91 -5.15 -3.13
N VAL A 134 -11.08 -4.11 -3.22
CA VAL A 134 -11.55 -2.71 -3.14
C VAL A 134 -12.56 -2.41 -4.24
N ALA A 135 -12.29 -2.84 -5.47
CA ALA A 135 -13.20 -2.63 -6.59
C ALA A 135 -14.52 -3.39 -6.43
N TYR A 136 -14.52 -4.60 -5.85
CA TYR A 136 -15.76 -5.30 -5.52
C TYR A 136 -16.57 -4.54 -4.47
N LYS A 137 -15.92 -4.04 -3.42
CA LYS A 137 -16.60 -3.24 -2.39
C LYS A 137 -17.28 -2.02 -2.99
N GLN A 138 -16.66 -1.34 -3.96
CA GLN A 138 -17.27 -0.23 -4.68
C GLN A 138 -18.56 -0.61 -5.44
N THR A 139 -18.63 -1.84 -5.97
CA THR A 139 -19.81 -2.30 -6.72
C THR A 139 -20.94 -2.76 -5.82
N ALA A 140 -20.59 -3.26 -4.65
CA ALA A 140 -21.55 -3.89 -3.73
C ALA A 140 -22.08 -2.92 -2.67
N PHE A 141 -21.32 -1.87 -2.30
CA PHE A 141 -21.59 -1.03 -1.14
C PHE A 141 -21.16 0.43 -1.37
N GLY A 142 -21.64 1.30 -0.47
CA GLY A 142 -21.16 2.68 -0.33
C GLY A 142 -21.70 3.66 -1.37
N ASN A 143 -21.16 4.86 -1.33
CA ASN A 143 -21.65 6.01 -2.12
C ASN A 143 -21.39 5.86 -3.63
N LEU A 144 -20.43 5.01 -4.02
CA LEU A 144 -20.08 4.78 -5.43
C LEU A 144 -20.69 3.50 -6.02
N GLN A 145 -21.58 2.80 -5.30
CA GLN A 145 -22.19 1.54 -5.76
C GLN A 145 -22.84 1.68 -7.16
N ASN A 146 -23.54 2.79 -7.41
CA ASN A 146 -24.23 3.06 -8.67
C ASN A 146 -23.46 4.00 -9.61
N ALA A 147 -22.20 4.32 -9.30
CA ALA A 147 -21.38 5.19 -10.13
C ALA A 147 -20.90 4.46 -11.39
N GLY A 148 -20.65 5.22 -12.45
CA GLY A 148 -20.05 4.69 -13.68
C GLY A 148 -18.64 4.11 -13.44
N LEU A 149 -18.20 3.22 -14.32
CA LEU A 149 -16.88 2.62 -14.23
C LEU A 149 -15.76 3.67 -14.25
N ASP A 150 -15.93 4.75 -15.01
CA ASP A 150 -15.00 5.88 -15.09
C ASP A 150 -14.77 6.54 -13.72
N ILE A 151 -15.84 6.80 -12.97
CA ILE A 151 -15.78 7.39 -11.62
C ILE A 151 -15.10 6.41 -10.65
N ARG A 152 -15.50 5.14 -10.69
CA ARG A 152 -14.93 4.10 -9.82
C ARG A 152 -13.43 3.92 -10.05
N MET A 153 -12.98 3.87 -11.30
CA MET A 153 -11.55 3.73 -11.62
C MET A 153 -10.74 4.97 -11.23
N LYS A 154 -11.29 6.19 -11.38
CA LYS A 154 -10.67 7.42 -10.87
C LYS A 154 -10.49 7.38 -9.35
N GLN A 155 -11.50 6.92 -8.61
CA GLN A 155 -11.41 6.76 -7.15
C GLN A 155 -10.31 5.76 -6.74
N LEU A 156 -10.20 4.63 -7.44
CA LEU A 156 -9.12 3.66 -7.22
C LEU A 156 -7.75 4.25 -7.60
N GLY A 157 -7.66 5.06 -8.63
CA GLY A 157 -6.45 5.82 -8.97
C GLY A 157 -6.04 6.78 -7.85
N THR A 158 -7.02 7.42 -7.20
CA THR A 158 -6.76 8.28 -6.03
C THR A 158 -6.26 7.47 -4.83
N ASN A 159 -6.82 6.29 -4.57
CA ASN A 159 -6.29 5.34 -3.60
C ASN A 159 -4.81 4.98 -3.93
N ALA A 160 -4.55 4.60 -5.19
CA ALA A 160 -3.21 4.22 -5.64
C ALA A 160 -2.20 5.35 -5.48
N ALA A 161 -2.59 6.62 -5.69
CA ALA A 161 -1.71 7.77 -5.53
C ALA A 161 -1.14 7.87 -4.11
N PHE A 162 -1.96 7.68 -3.08
CA PHE A 162 -1.49 7.66 -1.69
C PHE A 162 -0.77 6.36 -1.34
N PHE A 163 -1.32 5.23 -1.76
CA PHE A 163 -0.73 3.92 -1.50
C PHE A 163 0.70 3.83 -2.03
N LEU A 164 0.92 4.23 -3.28
CA LEU A 164 2.23 4.09 -3.93
C LEU A 164 3.21 5.24 -3.60
N THR A 165 2.75 6.38 -3.08
CA THR A 165 3.66 7.48 -2.75
C THR A 165 4.16 7.46 -1.31
N VAL A 166 3.48 6.84 -0.36
CA VAL A 166 4.03 6.62 0.98
C VAL A 166 5.30 5.76 0.89
N PRO A 167 6.42 6.12 1.55
CA PRO A 167 7.63 5.31 1.59
C PRO A 167 7.40 3.88 2.09
N GLY A 168 8.31 2.97 1.72
CA GLY A 168 8.30 1.56 2.11
C GLY A 168 7.69 0.63 1.06
N PRO A 169 7.93 -0.69 1.20
CA PRO A 169 7.46 -1.70 0.25
C PRO A 169 5.94 -1.81 0.21
N LYS A 170 5.43 -2.26 -0.93
CA LYS A 170 4.01 -2.44 -1.19
C LYS A 170 3.74 -3.80 -1.81
N MET A 171 2.62 -4.40 -1.46
CA MET A 171 2.08 -5.55 -2.17
C MET A 171 0.87 -5.11 -3.00
N ILE A 172 0.92 -5.37 -4.30
CA ILE A 172 -0.21 -5.24 -5.22
C ILE A 172 -0.77 -6.64 -5.41
N TRP A 173 -2.03 -6.86 -5.03
CA TRP A 173 -2.67 -8.15 -5.23
C TRP A 173 -3.22 -8.28 -6.65
N GLN A 174 -3.37 -9.52 -7.12
CA GLN A 174 -3.78 -9.93 -8.46
C GLN A 174 -4.87 -9.03 -9.07
N PHE A 175 -4.55 -8.36 -10.17
CA PHE A 175 -5.43 -7.47 -10.93
C PHE A 175 -5.98 -6.25 -10.16
N GLY A 176 -5.48 -5.93 -8.96
CA GLY A 176 -5.87 -4.71 -8.22
C GLY A 176 -5.60 -3.44 -9.04
N GLU A 177 -4.52 -3.43 -9.84
CA GLU A 177 -4.15 -2.37 -10.76
C GLU A 177 -5.10 -2.22 -11.97
N LEU A 178 -6.00 -3.17 -12.15
CA LEU A 178 -7.06 -3.16 -13.17
C LEU A 178 -8.46 -2.99 -12.56
N GLY A 179 -8.53 -2.75 -11.24
CA GLY A 179 -9.81 -2.63 -10.54
C GLY A 179 -10.59 -3.94 -10.53
N TYR A 180 -9.95 -5.02 -10.09
CA TYR A 180 -10.54 -6.36 -10.03
C TYR A 180 -11.74 -6.41 -9.10
N ASP A 181 -12.91 -6.67 -9.65
CA ASP A 181 -14.22 -6.58 -8.98
C ASP A 181 -14.91 -7.91 -8.70
N TYR A 182 -14.15 -9.01 -8.70
CA TYR A 182 -14.61 -10.28 -8.19
C TYR A 182 -14.36 -10.38 -6.68
N SER A 183 -15.40 -10.72 -5.92
CA SER A 183 -15.30 -10.97 -4.48
C SER A 183 -14.35 -12.14 -4.17
N ILE A 184 -13.75 -12.10 -2.99
CA ILE A 184 -13.00 -13.22 -2.41
C ILE A 184 -13.86 -14.50 -2.28
N MET A 185 -15.20 -14.39 -2.31
CA MET A 185 -16.14 -15.52 -2.29
C MET A 185 -16.35 -16.18 -3.65
N TYR A 186 -15.90 -15.56 -4.77
CA TYR A 186 -16.04 -16.17 -6.10
C TYR A 186 -15.19 -17.44 -6.22
N LYS A 187 -15.74 -18.42 -6.91
CA LYS A 187 -15.08 -19.67 -7.30
C LYS A 187 -14.40 -19.52 -8.66
N TYR A 188 -13.57 -20.51 -9.00
CA TYR A 188 -12.85 -20.53 -10.28
C TYR A 188 -13.77 -20.42 -11.50
N ASP A 189 -14.96 -21.03 -11.43
CA ASP A 189 -15.97 -20.99 -12.51
C ASP A 189 -16.69 -19.63 -12.64
N GLY A 190 -16.34 -18.65 -11.80
CA GLY A 190 -16.94 -17.32 -11.78
C GLY A 190 -18.27 -17.25 -11.04
N THR A 191 -18.70 -18.31 -10.38
CA THR A 191 -19.90 -18.28 -9.52
C THR A 191 -19.58 -17.77 -8.13
N MET A 192 -20.55 -17.09 -7.50
CA MET A 192 -20.40 -16.57 -6.14
C MET A 192 -20.67 -17.69 -5.13
N GLY A 193 -19.70 -17.93 -4.24
CA GLY A 193 -19.91 -18.76 -3.05
C GLY A 193 -20.63 -18.01 -1.93
N THR A 194 -20.96 -18.72 -0.86
CA THR A 194 -21.60 -18.16 0.34
C THR A 194 -20.60 -17.74 1.42
N GLU A 195 -19.34 -18.14 1.25
CA GLU A 195 -18.24 -17.86 2.20
C GLU A 195 -16.91 -17.67 1.43
N LYS A 196 -15.93 -17.11 2.12
CA LYS A 196 -14.55 -17.02 1.64
C LYS A 196 -14.03 -18.41 1.30
N ASN A 197 -13.36 -18.54 0.16
CA ASN A 197 -12.80 -19.81 -0.29
C ASN A 197 -11.40 -19.60 -0.90
N THR A 198 -10.67 -20.72 -1.02
CA THR A 198 -9.29 -20.77 -1.54
C THR A 198 -9.22 -21.07 -3.04
N ASP A 199 -10.35 -21.13 -3.72
CA ASP A 199 -10.39 -21.36 -5.17
C ASP A 199 -9.63 -20.28 -5.93
N ALA A 200 -8.97 -20.65 -7.01
CA ALA A 200 -8.36 -19.72 -7.93
C ALA A 200 -9.45 -18.78 -8.50
N LYS A 201 -9.19 -17.48 -8.47
CA LYS A 201 -10.16 -16.49 -8.97
C LYS A 201 -10.06 -16.36 -10.50
N PRO A 202 -11.14 -15.95 -11.19
CA PRO A 202 -11.13 -15.76 -12.63
C PRO A 202 -9.98 -14.86 -13.11
N VAL A 203 -9.29 -15.28 -14.16
CA VAL A 203 -8.23 -14.49 -14.82
C VAL A 203 -8.88 -13.41 -15.68
N LYS A 204 -8.43 -12.14 -15.53
CA LYS A 204 -9.10 -10.97 -16.13
C LYS A 204 -8.14 -10.05 -16.90
N TRP A 205 -7.27 -10.62 -17.75
CA TRP A 205 -6.43 -9.83 -18.66
C TRP A 205 -7.25 -9.06 -19.71
N ASP A 206 -8.46 -9.49 -20.00
CA ASP A 206 -9.41 -8.78 -20.86
C ASP A 206 -9.79 -7.39 -20.31
N TYR A 207 -9.62 -7.13 -19.01
CA TYR A 207 -9.81 -5.81 -18.40
C TYR A 207 -8.92 -4.72 -19.01
N LEU A 208 -7.77 -5.06 -19.56
CA LEU A 208 -6.90 -4.13 -20.29
C LEU A 208 -7.52 -3.55 -21.56
N THR A 209 -8.58 -4.17 -22.09
CA THR A 209 -9.29 -3.65 -23.27
C THR A 209 -10.29 -2.55 -22.94
N ASP A 210 -10.67 -2.40 -21.66
CA ASP A 210 -11.52 -1.31 -21.19
C ASP A 210 -10.68 -0.06 -20.92
N GLN A 211 -11.09 1.08 -21.48
CA GLN A 211 -10.33 2.34 -21.41
C GLN A 211 -10.16 2.87 -19.97
N TYR A 212 -11.14 2.67 -19.09
CA TYR A 212 -11.12 3.20 -17.73
C TYR A 212 -10.23 2.34 -16.82
N ARG A 213 -10.30 1.02 -16.98
CA ARG A 213 -9.42 0.07 -16.28
C ARG A 213 -7.97 0.20 -16.75
N LYS A 214 -7.78 0.38 -18.06
CA LYS A 214 -6.46 0.71 -18.60
C LYS A 214 -5.93 2.03 -18.04
N GLY A 215 -6.75 3.05 -17.90
CA GLY A 215 -6.37 4.31 -17.25
C GLY A 215 -5.93 4.13 -15.80
N LEU A 216 -6.55 3.22 -15.04
CA LEU A 216 -6.10 2.84 -13.70
C LEU A 216 -4.74 2.14 -13.76
N TYR A 217 -4.57 1.15 -14.65
CA TYR A 217 -3.28 0.48 -14.88
C TYR A 217 -2.17 1.46 -15.23
N ASP A 218 -2.44 2.41 -16.14
CA ASP A 218 -1.47 3.44 -16.53
C ASP A 218 -1.09 4.33 -15.34
N THR A 219 -2.05 4.62 -14.45
CA THR A 219 -1.80 5.33 -13.18
C THR A 219 -0.82 4.55 -12.28
N TYR A 220 -1.05 3.25 -12.07
CA TYR A 220 -0.13 2.40 -11.32
C TYR A 220 1.25 2.35 -11.97
N SER A 221 1.31 2.14 -13.28
CA SER A 221 2.56 2.08 -14.04
C SER A 221 3.38 3.37 -13.89
N THR A 222 2.75 4.53 -14.05
CA THR A 222 3.40 5.83 -13.92
C THR A 222 3.91 6.09 -12.50
N LEU A 223 3.11 5.75 -11.48
CA LEU A 223 3.51 5.93 -10.08
C LEU A 223 4.66 4.97 -9.69
N LEU A 224 4.63 3.72 -10.17
CA LEU A 224 5.70 2.75 -9.93
C LEU A 224 6.99 3.18 -10.64
N LYS A 225 6.88 3.68 -11.88
CA LYS A 225 8.03 4.22 -12.61
C LYS A 225 8.63 5.42 -11.87
N LEU A 226 7.81 6.36 -11.41
CA LEU A 226 8.25 7.51 -10.61
C LEU A 226 9.01 7.06 -9.35
N ARG A 227 8.54 6.03 -8.64
CA ARG A 227 9.23 5.45 -7.48
C ARG A 227 10.59 4.87 -7.86
N ASN A 228 10.63 4.05 -8.91
CA ASN A 228 11.85 3.35 -9.33
C ASN A 228 12.93 4.32 -9.82
N ASP A 229 12.52 5.38 -10.53
CA ASP A 229 13.43 6.39 -11.07
C ASP A 229 13.93 7.38 -9.99
N ASN A 230 13.25 7.44 -8.84
CA ASN A 230 13.54 8.42 -7.79
C ASN A 230 13.55 7.78 -6.37
N PRO A 231 14.34 6.73 -6.11
CA PRO A 231 14.29 5.99 -4.84
C PRO A 231 14.61 6.86 -3.61
N ASP A 232 15.38 7.93 -3.79
CA ASP A 232 15.69 8.91 -2.76
C ASP A 232 14.45 9.66 -2.22
N LEU A 233 13.43 9.89 -3.06
CA LEU A 233 12.16 10.49 -2.66
C LEU A 233 11.28 9.55 -1.81
N PHE A 234 11.49 8.25 -1.90
CA PHE A 234 10.65 7.25 -1.22
C PHE A 234 11.36 6.61 -0.02
N SER A 235 12.42 7.25 0.47
CA SER A 235 13.13 6.87 1.70
C SER A 235 12.45 7.47 2.94
N ASP A 236 12.80 6.94 4.12
CA ASP A 236 12.33 7.46 5.42
C ASP A 236 12.60 8.96 5.60
N ASN A 237 13.79 9.39 5.21
CA ASN A 237 14.22 10.78 5.39
C ASN A 237 13.49 11.76 4.46
N ALA A 238 12.92 11.29 3.37
CA ALA A 238 12.18 12.11 2.41
C ALA A 238 10.75 12.42 2.85
N PHE A 239 10.16 11.62 3.74
CA PHE A 239 8.81 11.86 4.25
C PHE A 239 8.78 13.10 5.14
N LYS A 240 8.01 14.12 4.74
CA LYS A 240 8.03 15.42 5.44
C LYS A 240 6.72 15.76 6.14
N ASP A 241 5.60 15.59 5.45
CA ASP A 241 4.30 15.99 5.99
C ASP A 241 3.18 15.23 5.31
N TRP A 242 2.09 15.02 6.02
CA TRP A 242 0.84 14.51 5.47
C TRP A 242 -0.39 14.91 6.26
N LYS A 243 -1.53 14.97 5.56
CA LYS A 243 -2.86 15.22 6.10
C LYS A 243 -3.80 14.18 5.50
N VAL A 244 -3.81 12.97 6.05
CA VAL A 244 -4.46 11.79 5.44
C VAL A 244 -5.48 11.12 6.36
N SER A 245 -5.75 11.72 7.53
CA SER A 245 -6.76 11.24 8.47
C SER A 245 -8.19 11.46 7.95
N VAL A 246 -9.15 10.86 8.62
CA VAL A 246 -10.59 11.02 8.33
C VAL A 246 -11.00 12.50 8.33
N SER A 247 -10.45 13.32 9.24
CA SER A 247 -10.74 14.76 9.32
C SER A 247 -10.30 15.59 8.12
N ASN A 248 -9.48 15.04 7.24
CA ASN A 248 -9.01 15.68 6.01
C ASN A 248 -9.82 15.28 4.77
N TRP A 249 -10.85 14.46 4.93
CA TRP A 249 -11.68 13.97 3.82
C TRP A 249 -12.25 15.09 2.95
N ASP A 250 -12.86 16.08 3.58
CA ASP A 250 -13.52 17.20 2.89
C ASP A 250 -12.59 18.30 2.40
N LYS A 251 -11.34 18.30 2.86
CA LYS A 251 -10.36 19.36 2.60
C LYS A 251 -9.32 19.00 1.54
N GLY A 252 -9.41 17.78 1.01
CA GLY A 252 -8.34 17.18 0.20
C GLY A 252 -7.24 16.59 1.08
N ARG A 253 -6.97 15.29 0.90
CA ARG A 253 -5.85 14.62 1.54
C ARG A 253 -4.55 15.01 0.88
N TYR A 254 -3.49 15.03 1.64
CA TYR A 254 -2.21 15.61 1.23
C TYR A 254 -1.04 14.79 1.75
N LEU A 255 0.00 14.65 0.92
CA LEU A 255 1.29 14.06 1.25
C LEU A 255 2.42 14.86 0.59
N ARG A 256 3.52 15.11 1.32
CA ARG A 256 4.72 15.74 0.81
C ARG A 256 5.97 14.92 1.11
N LEU A 257 6.75 14.68 0.06
CA LEU A 257 8.08 14.07 0.13
C LEU A 257 9.13 15.06 -0.34
N GLU A 258 10.32 14.99 0.26
CA GLU A 258 11.44 15.88 -0.09
C GLU A 258 12.77 15.17 0.19
N SER A 259 13.55 14.93 -0.84
CA SER A 259 14.96 14.53 -0.76
C SER A 259 15.86 15.77 -0.83
N THR A 260 17.16 15.60 -1.00
CA THR A 260 18.11 16.72 -1.06
C THR A 260 17.77 17.71 -2.17
N THR A 261 17.33 17.26 -3.33
CA THR A 261 17.10 18.11 -4.51
C THR A 261 15.70 17.97 -5.10
N LYS A 262 15.03 16.87 -4.82
CA LYS A 262 13.73 16.53 -5.40
C LYS A 262 12.61 16.67 -4.37
N LYS A 263 11.46 17.16 -4.83
CA LYS A 263 10.26 17.30 -4.02
C LYS A 263 9.06 16.74 -4.79
N LEU A 264 8.12 16.19 -4.04
CA LEU A 264 6.87 15.64 -4.53
C LEU A 264 5.73 16.04 -3.59
N VAL A 265 4.61 16.43 -4.18
CA VAL A 265 3.36 16.72 -3.47
C VAL A 265 2.24 15.93 -4.12
N VAL A 266 1.48 15.18 -3.32
CA VAL A 266 0.23 14.55 -3.72
C VAL A 266 -0.91 15.22 -2.98
N VAL A 267 -1.98 15.54 -3.69
CA VAL A 267 -3.23 16.00 -3.11
C VAL A 267 -4.39 15.26 -3.77
N GLY A 268 -5.28 14.68 -2.97
CA GLY A 268 -6.38 13.82 -3.43
C GLY A 268 -7.73 14.26 -2.92
N ASN A 269 -8.71 14.22 -3.81
CA ASN A 269 -10.12 14.48 -3.55
C ASN A 269 -10.92 13.17 -3.67
N PHE A 270 -11.40 12.66 -2.56
CA PHE A 270 -12.20 11.43 -2.48
C PHE A 270 -13.71 11.68 -2.55
N LYS A 271 -14.13 12.96 -2.67
CA LYS A 271 -15.54 13.34 -2.77
C LYS A 271 -16.01 13.28 -4.23
N ASN A 272 -17.32 13.11 -4.39
CA ASN A 272 -17.98 13.14 -5.71
C ASN A 272 -18.32 14.58 -6.18
N GLU A 273 -17.56 15.54 -5.72
CA GLU A 273 -17.63 16.95 -6.15
C GLU A 273 -16.22 17.56 -6.21
N GLN A 274 -16.02 18.55 -7.06
CA GLN A 274 -14.76 19.28 -7.14
C GLN A 274 -14.48 20.04 -5.85
N ILE A 275 -13.22 20.09 -5.42
CA ILE A 275 -12.77 20.93 -4.31
C ILE A 275 -11.74 21.95 -4.77
N ASN A 276 -11.64 23.06 -4.03
CA ASN A 276 -10.53 23.99 -4.11
C ASN A 276 -9.86 24.04 -2.74
N THR A 277 -8.56 23.75 -2.69
CA THR A 277 -7.84 23.64 -1.42
C THR A 277 -6.48 24.30 -1.49
N GLY A 278 -6.04 24.88 -0.36
CA GLY A 278 -4.68 25.39 -0.21
C GLY A 278 -3.69 24.24 -0.01
N VAL A 279 -2.67 24.17 -0.84
CA VAL A 279 -1.65 23.12 -0.83
C VAL A 279 -0.29 23.70 -0.45
N TYR A 280 0.40 23.01 0.48
CA TYR A 280 1.74 23.39 0.91
C TYR A 280 2.80 22.74 0.04
N PHE A 281 3.50 23.53 -0.77
CA PHE A 281 4.57 23.06 -1.66
C PHE A 281 5.98 23.18 -1.04
N GLY A 282 6.16 24.05 -0.06
CA GLY A 282 7.44 24.26 0.62
C GLY A 282 8.41 25.20 -0.11
N ASN A 283 8.21 25.50 -1.39
CA ASN A 283 8.90 26.54 -2.16
C ASN A 283 8.04 27.05 -3.31
N THR A 284 8.32 28.25 -3.76
CA THR A 284 7.75 28.88 -4.97
C THR A 284 8.49 28.42 -6.22
N GLY A 285 7.94 28.72 -7.40
CA GLY A 285 8.50 28.39 -8.69
C GLY A 285 7.67 27.38 -9.47
N ASP A 286 8.24 26.83 -10.51
CA ASP A 286 7.55 25.88 -11.37
C ASP A 286 7.52 24.48 -10.78
N TRP A 287 6.32 23.91 -10.77
CA TRP A 287 6.04 22.54 -10.39
C TRP A 287 5.34 21.83 -11.55
N TYR A 288 5.71 20.59 -11.78
CA TYR A 288 5.26 19.79 -12.91
C TYR A 288 4.22 18.78 -12.44
N GLU A 289 3.00 18.88 -12.95
CA GLU A 289 1.94 17.90 -12.69
C GLU A 289 2.24 16.61 -13.45
N LEU A 290 1.82 15.48 -12.92
CA LEU A 290 2.05 14.17 -13.52
C LEU A 290 1.50 14.04 -14.96
N ASN A 291 0.49 14.84 -15.32
CA ASN A 291 -0.07 14.93 -16.67
C ASN A 291 0.78 15.78 -17.66
N GLY A 292 1.90 16.35 -17.22
CA GLY A 292 2.80 17.20 -18.01
C GLY A 292 2.50 18.70 -17.95
N GLU A 293 1.43 19.13 -17.27
CA GLU A 293 1.15 20.56 -17.06
C GLU A 293 2.12 21.19 -16.06
N THR A 294 2.40 22.47 -16.21
CA THR A 294 3.23 23.23 -15.26
C THR A 294 2.34 24.15 -14.41
N LEU A 295 2.54 24.08 -13.10
CA LEU A 295 1.95 24.98 -12.12
C LEU A 295 3.02 25.95 -11.61
N ASN A 296 2.87 27.25 -11.85
CA ASN A 296 3.72 28.24 -11.19
C ASN A 296 3.20 28.50 -9.78
N VAL A 297 3.91 28.00 -8.78
CA VAL A 297 3.58 28.16 -7.36
C VAL A 297 4.07 29.52 -6.89
N THR A 298 3.14 30.42 -6.57
CA THR A 298 3.42 31.80 -6.08
C THR A 298 3.31 31.93 -4.58
N ASN A 299 2.58 31.03 -3.93
CA ASN A 299 2.47 30.93 -2.48
C ASN A 299 2.86 29.50 -2.02
N SER A 300 4.08 29.35 -1.49
CA SER A 300 4.59 28.04 -1.10
C SER A 300 3.86 27.41 0.09
N SER A 301 3.18 28.22 0.89
CA SER A 301 2.51 27.76 2.13
C SER A 301 1.06 27.35 1.89
N GLU A 302 0.38 27.97 0.93
CA GLU A 302 -1.05 27.77 0.71
C GLU A 302 -1.43 28.11 -0.75
N GLN A 303 -0.81 27.42 -1.70
CA GLN A 303 -1.15 27.57 -3.12
C GLN A 303 -2.54 26.99 -3.39
N PRO A 304 -3.50 27.78 -3.90
CA PRO A 304 -4.80 27.24 -4.30
C PRO A 304 -4.66 26.23 -5.44
N VAL A 305 -5.28 25.07 -5.27
CA VAL A 305 -5.33 24.01 -6.28
C VAL A 305 -6.76 23.49 -6.40
N VAL A 306 -7.25 23.43 -7.63
CA VAL A 306 -8.55 22.83 -7.96
C VAL A 306 -8.34 21.35 -8.26
N ILE A 307 -9.07 20.49 -7.53
CA ILE A 307 -8.99 19.03 -7.69
C ILE A 307 -10.38 18.52 -8.09
N PRO A 308 -10.53 17.92 -9.28
CA PRO A 308 -11.80 17.36 -9.71
C PRO A 308 -12.31 16.29 -8.74
N ALA A 309 -13.60 15.95 -8.86
CA ALA A 309 -14.20 14.86 -8.09
C ALA A 309 -13.47 13.52 -8.30
N ASN A 310 -13.36 12.71 -7.25
CA ASN A 310 -12.79 11.35 -7.29
C ASN A 310 -11.40 11.29 -7.95
N SER A 311 -10.56 12.31 -7.75
CA SER A 311 -9.28 12.41 -8.44
C SER A 311 -8.16 12.92 -7.55
N PHE A 312 -6.95 12.84 -8.03
CA PHE A 312 -5.77 13.38 -7.38
C PHE A 312 -4.98 14.26 -8.35
N LYS A 313 -4.09 15.08 -7.79
CA LYS A 313 -3.00 15.74 -8.48
C LYS A 313 -1.69 15.40 -7.80
N LEU A 314 -0.67 15.13 -8.59
CA LEU A 314 0.68 14.89 -8.13
C LEU A 314 1.60 15.87 -8.85
N TYR A 315 2.41 16.56 -8.06
CA TYR A 315 3.36 17.55 -8.54
C TYR A 315 4.77 17.21 -8.09
N THR A 316 5.74 17.46 -8.95
CA THR A 316 7.18 17.41 -8.66
C THR A 316 7.85 18.71 -9.00
N ASN A 317 8.96 19.06 -8.31
CA ASN A 317 9.77 20.23 -8.68
C ASN A 317 10.76 19.95 -9.81
N PHE A 318 10.58 18.85 -10.52
CA PHE A 318 11.36 18.42 -11.68
C PHE A 318 10.42 17.78 -12.73
N PRO A 319 10.74 17.84 -14.02
CA PRO A 319 9.92 17.17 -15.05
C PRO A 319 9.90 15.65 -14.85
N VAL A 320 8.71 15.04 -14.93
CA VAL A 320 8.55 13.59 -14.95
C VAL A 320 8.50 13.13 -16.39
N ASN A 321 9.43 12.29 -16.81
CA ASN A 321 9.41 11.70 -18.14
C ASN A 321 8.40 10.54 -18.15
N ASN A 322 7.32 10.69 -18.88
CA ASN A 322 6.32 9.65 -19.10
C ASN A 322 6.82 8.56 -20.04
#